data_ca4406f02086196718af638b1b97704f
#
_entry.id   ca4406f02086196718af638b1b97704f
#
_cell.length_a   1.000
_cell.length_b   1.000
_cell.length_c   1.000
_cell.angle_alpha   90.00
_cell.angle_beta   90.00
_cell.angle_gamma   90.00
#
_symmetry.space_group_name_H-M   'P 1'
#
loop_
_entity.id
_entity.type
_entity.pdbx_description
1 polymer ?
#
loop_
_entity_poly.entity_id
_entity_poly.type
_entity_poly.pdbx_seq_one_letter_code
_entity_poly.pdbx_strand_id
1 'polypeptide(L)'
;LQKQAKKLHVHVQQVEARILDSYAKPNQGIVALCNEKTLLKWDEICAEFLDAKRKNEQKLIAVATNIEDPRNLGACIRSALGLGVDLLLLPAKGMCGITPTVAKTSAGALDKMRICRPENLEATISELRTAGYQVLGLDADTETNLAGYEFSNQVVLAVGGEDVGIPPFIRKQCDAILRIPMKPEAH
;
A
#
# COMPACT_ATOMS: atom_id res chain seq x y z
N LEU A 1 -14.11 26.21 0.31
CA LEU A 1 -12.99 25.83 -0.57
C LEU A 1 -12.14 27.05 -0.94
N GLN A 2 -12.68 28.10 -1.61
CA GLN A 2 -11.88 29.28 -2.02
C GLN A 2 -11.17 29.99 -0.85
N LYS A 3 -11.85 30.16 0.32
CA LYS A 3 -11.22 30.72 1.52
C LYS A 3 -10.06 29.87 2.03
N GLN A 4 -10.20 28.54 2.01
CA GLN A 4 -9.15 27.61 2.43
C GLN A 4 -7.97 27.62 1.45
N ALA A 5 -8.25 27.57 0.15
CA ALA A 5 -7.24 27.65 -0.88
C ALA A 5 -6.40 28.94 -0.76
N LYS A 6 -7.06 30.10 -0.56
CA LYS A 6 -6.38 31.37 -0.33
C LYS A 6 -5.49 31.34 0.92
N LYS A 7 -5.95 30.73 2.02
CA LYS A 7 -5.18 30.58 3.26
C LYS A 7 -3.94 29.69 3.06
N LEU A 8 -4.02 28.71 2.16
CA LEU A 8 -2.96 27.76 1.85
C LEU A 8 -2.11 28.18 0.63
N HIS A 9 -2.32 29.40 0.11
CA HIS A 9 -1.64 29.93 -1.08
C HIS A 9 -1.80 29.03 -2.33
N VAL A 10 -2.93 28.30 -2.42
CA VAL A 10 -3.26 27.49 -3.59
C VAL A 10 -3.94 28.39 -4.63
N HIS A 11 -3.42 28.37 -5.85
CA HIS A 11 -4.04 29.07 -6.97
C HIS A 11 -5.36 28.42 -7.35
N VAL A 12 -6.43 29.20 -7.45
CA VAL A 12 -7.77 28.74 -7.85
C VAL A 12 -8.21 29.51 -9.08
N GLN A 13 -8.57 28.77 -10.11
CA GLN A 13 -9.11 29.30 -11.35
C GLN A 13 -10.54 28.78 -11.56
N GLN A 14 -11.46 29.65 -11.89
CA GLN A 14 -12.81 29.26 -12.33
C GLN A 14 -12.79 29.07 -13.85
N VAL A 15 -13.27 27.92 -14.28
CA VAL A 15 -13.31 27.53 -15.68
C VAL A 15 -14.65 26.91 -16.03
N GLU A 16 -14.97 26.77 -17.31
CA GLU A 16 -16.16 26.07 -17.77
C GLU A 16 -16.08 24.55 -17.48
N ALA A 17 -17.22 23.92 -17.26
CA ALA A 17 -17.33 22.49 -16.95
C ALA A 17 -16.61 21.59 -17.97
N ARG A 18 -16.65 21.93 -19.26
CA ARG A 18 -15.96 21.19 -20.32
C ARG A 18 -14.44 21.10 -20.11
N ILE A 19 -13.84 22.13 -19.50
CA ILE A 19 -12.39 22.15 -19.19
C ILE A 19 -12.10 21.22 -18.03
N LEU A 20 -12.94 21.19 -16.98
CA LEU A 20 -12.81 20.23 -15.89
C LEU A 20 -12.95 18.79 -16.40
N ASP A 21 -13.87 18.55 -17.32
CA ASP A 21 -14.11 17.24 -17.94
C ASP A 21 -12.93 16.74 -18.80
N SER A 22 -12.10 17.65 -19.31
CA SER A 22 -10.88 17.25 -20.03
C SER A 22 -9.77 16.74 -19.11
N TYR A 23 -9.78 17.13 -17.84
CA TYR A 23 -8.82 16.66 -16.85
C TYR A 23 -9.27 15.38 -16.13
N ALA A 24 -10.55 15.33 -15.74
CA ALA A 24 -11.09 14.17 -15.00
C ALA A 24 -12.59 14.02 -15.15
N LYS A 25 -13.07 12.78 -15.32
CA LYS A 25 -14.48 12.39 -15.29
C LYS A 25 -14.68 11.16 -14.40
N PRO A 26 -15.66 11.22 -13.46
CA PRO A 26 -16.44 12.36 -12.98
C PRO A 26 -15.63 13.28 -12.05
N ASN A 27 -15.83 14.61 -12.14
CA ASN A 27 -15.06 15.60 -11.37
C ASN A 27 -15.86 16.35 -10.29
N GLN A 28 -17.18 16.22 -10.24
CA GLN A 28 -18.04 16.90 -9.26
C GLN A 28 -17.86 18.44 -9.23
N GLY A 29 -17.43 19.05 -10.35
CA GLY A 29 -17.22 20.49 -10.50
C GLY A 29 -15.88 21.01 -9.93
N ILE A 30 -14.97 20.13 -9.53
CA ILE A 30 -13.65 20.51 -9.01
C ILE A 30 -12.59 19.53 -9.51
N VAL A 31 -11.45 20.08 -9.97
CA VAL A 31 -10.25 19.32 -10.31
C VAL A 31 -9.06 19.98 -9.63
N ALA A 32 -8.18 19.20 -9.03
CA ALA A 32 -6.90 19.64 -8.49
C ALA A 32 -5.76 19.07 -9.33
N LEU A 33 -4.86 19.94 -9.75
CA LEU A 33 -3.60 19.54 -10.37
C LEU A 33 -2.55 19.48 -9.26
N CYS A 34 -1.99 18.30 -9.04
CA CYS A 34 -1.01 18.03 -7.99
C CYS A 34 0.25 17.44 -8.60
N ASN A 35 1.37 17.59 -7.90
CA ASN A 35 2.56 16.82 -8.21
C ASN A 35 2.31 15.34 -7.96
N GLU A 36 3.04 14.49 -8.67
CA GLU A 36 3.01 13.06 -8.40
C GLU A 36 3.48 12.74 -6.97
N LYS A 37 2.91 11.69 -6.38
CA LYS A 37 3.36 11.18 -5.09
C LYS A 37 4.81 10.72 -5.20
N THR A 38 5.69 11.34 -4.45
CA THR A 38 7.08 10.89 -4.31
C THR A 38 7.10 9.58 -3.52
N LEU A 39 7.62 8.52 -4.12
CA LEU A 39 7.84 7.25 -3.47
C LEU A 39 9.19 7.25 -2.76
N LEU A 40 9.24 6.58 -1.61
CA LEU A 40 10.48 6.42 -0.85
C LEU A 40 11.40 5.42 -1.56
N LYS A 41 12.70 5.63 -1.44
CA LYS A 41 13.71 4.68 -1.87
C LYS A 41 14.12 3.81 -0.68
N TRP A 42 14.30 2.51 -0.93
CA TRP A 42 14.64 1.58 0.14
C TRP A 42 15.95 1.95 0.83
N ASP A 43 16.99 2.31 0.07
CA ASP A 43 18.31 2.68 0.61
C ASP A 43 18.27 3.88 1.56
N GLU A 44 17.30 4.78 1.38
CA GLU A 44 17.13 5.97 2.23
C GLU A 44 16.45 5.66 3.56
N ILE A 45 15.66 4.58 3.63
CA ILE A 45 14.81 4.26 4.79
C ILE A 45 15.13 2.92 5.46
N CYS A 46 15.94 2.06 4.82
CA CYS A 46 16.19 0.68 5.27
C CYS A 46 16.71 0.62 6.72
N ALA A 47 17.61 1.50 7.11
CA ALA A 47 18.19 1.50 8.45
C ALA A 47 17.14 1.64 9.56
N GLU A 48 16.06 2.41 9.34
CA GLU A 48 14.96 2.56 10.30
C GLU A 48 14.29 1.20 10.57
N PHE A 49 14.03 0.42 9.50
CA PHE A 49 13.32 -0.84 9.59
C PHE A 49 14.24 -1.99 10.01
N LEU A 50 15.47 -2.05 9.50
CA LEU A 50 16.42 -3.12 9.82
C LEU A 50 16.87 -3.08 11.29
N ASP A 51 16.87 -1.90 11.91
CA ASP A 51 17.22 -1.71 13.33
C ASP A 51 16.02 -1.89 14.31
N ALA A 52 14.80 -2.08 13.83
CA ALA A 52 13.58 -2.09 14.65
C ALA A 52 13.62 -3.16 15.75
N LYS A 53 14.10 -4.36 15.45
CA LYS A 53 14.22 -5.45 16.43
C LYS A 53 15.20 -5.10 17.54
N ARG A 54 16.36 -4.53 17.20
CA ARG A 54 17.38 -4.09 18.17
C ARG A 54 16.84 -3.01 19.10
N LYS A 55 15.97 -2.13 18.58
CA LYS A 55 15.32 -1.06 19.33
C LYS A 55 14.03 -1.50 20.06
N ASN A 56 13.63 -2.76 19.90
CA ASN A 56 12.37 -3.30 20.42
C ASN A 56 11.14 -2.50 19.95
N GLU A 57 11.15 -1.99 18.72
CA GLU A 57 10.05 -1.26 18.13
C GLU A 57 9.08 -2.22 17.43
N GLN A 58 7.79 -1.96 17.56
CA GLN A 58 6.78 -2.63 16.72
C GLN A 58 6.80 -2.02 15.34
N LYS A 59 6.81 -2.85 14.30
CA LYS A 59 6.76 -2.42 12.90
C LYS A 59 5.88 -3.36 12.09
N LEU A 60 4.94 -2.77 11.38
CA LEU A 60 4.09 -3.49 10.42
C LEU A 60 4.37 -2.97 9.01
N ILE A 61 4.91 -3.83 8.17
CA ILE A 61 5.16 -3.56 6.76
C ILE A 61 4.14 -4.36 5.95
N ALA A 62 3.41 -3.70 5.06
CA ALA A 62 2.56 -4.40 4.09
C ALA A 62 3.28 -4.49 2.74
N VAL A 63 3.13 -5.62 2.05
CA VAL A 63 3.55 -5.83 0.68
C VAL A 63 2.31 -6.09 -0.16
N ALA A 64 2.01 -5.21 -1.12
CA ALA A 64 0.88 -5.39 -2.02
C ALA A 64 1.39 -5.69 -3.44
N THR A 65 0.95 -6.82 -4.01
CA THR A 65 1.42 -7.29 -5.33
C THR A 65 0.25 -7.65 -6.25
N ASN A 66 0.47 -7.59 -7.55
CA ASN A 66 -0.49 -8.03 -8.58
C ASN A 66 -1.85 -7.29 -8.50
N ILE A 67 -1.87 -6.06 -7.99
CA ILE A 67 -3.08 -5.23 -7.98
C ILE A 67 -3.16 -4.48 -9.32
N GLU A 68 -4.07 -4.87 -10.18
CA GLU A 68 -4.23 -4.29 -11.52
C GLU A 68 -5.24 -3.12 -11.53
N ASP A 69 -6.31 -3.20 -10.74
CA ASP A 69 -7.30 -2.12 -10.63
C ASP A 69 -6.80 -0.99 -9.70
N PRO A 70 -6.66 0.25 -10.23
CA PRO A 70 -6.29 1.41 -9.41
C PRO A 70 -7.23 1.68 -8.24
N ARG A 71 -8.50 1.25 -8.31
CA ARG A 71 -9.46 1.40 -7.21
C ARG A 71 -9.08 0.48 -6.04
N ASN A 72 -8.68 -0.76 -6.34
CA ASN A 72 -8.24 -1.73 -5.34
C ASN A 72 -6.93 -1.27 -4.68
N LEU A 73 -5.98 -0.72 -5.44
CA LEU A 73 -4.78 -0.14 -4.87
C LEU A 73 -5.09 1.04 -3.94
N GLY A 74 -6.00 1.93 -4.34
CA GLY A 74 -6.41 3.05 -3.49
C GLY A 74 -7.10 2.60 -2.19
N ALA A 75 -7.97 1.57 -2.27
CA ALA A 75 -8.59 0.97 -1.10
C ALA A 75 -7.57 0.29 -0.18
N CYS A 76 -6.59 -0.43 -0.76
CA CYS A 76 -5.48 -1.03 -0.03
C CYS A 76 -4.66 0.02 0.74
N ILE A 77 -4.27 1.11 0.09
CA ILE A 77 -3.54 2.23 0.71
C ILE A 77 -4.34 2.83 1.87
N ARG A 78 -5.66 3.01 1.68
CA ARG A 78 -6.54 3.55 2.72
C ARG A 78 -6.62 2.60 3.93
N SER A 79 -6.79 1.31 3.68
CA SER A 79 -6.84 0.29 4.74
C SER A 79 -5.51 0.17 5.46
N ALA A 80 -4.39 0.14 4.74
CA ALA A 80 -3.05 0.10 5.31
C ALA A 80 -2.80 1.27 6.27
N LEU A 81 -3.10 2.50 5.85
CA LEU A 81 -2.98 3.67 6.73
C LEU A 81 -3.90 3.56 7.95
N GLY A 82 -5.16 3.16 7.75
CA GLY A 82 -6.15 3.04 8.82
C GLY A 82 -5.82 1.97 9.86
N LEU A 83 -5.10 0.92 9.46
CA LEU A 83 -4.65 -0.17 10.32
C LEU A 83 -3.25 0.06 10.91
N GLY A 84 -2.64 1.21 10.68
CA GLY A 84 -1.35 1.54 11.28
C GLY A 84 -0.14 0.87 10.62
N VAL A 85 -0.23 0.55 9.33
CA VAL A 85 0.93 0.07 8.55
C VAL A 85 1.99 1.17 8.48
N ASP A 86 3.22 0.87 8.90
CA ASP A 86 4.33 1.81 8.91
C ASP A 86 4.89 2.07 7.50
N LEU A 87 4.89 1.05 6.65
CA LEU A 87 5.43 1.12 5.29
C LEU A 87 4.65 0.19 4.36
N LEU A 88 4.28 0.69 3.19
CA LEU A 88 3.72 -0.12 2.10
C LEU A 88 4.78 -0.33 1.02
N LEU A 89 5.16 -1.58 0.78
CA LEU A 89 6.06 -1.98 -0.28
C LEU A 89 5.25 -2.37 -1.52
N LEU A 90 5.63 -1.80 -2.66
CA LEU A 90 5.03 -2.10 -3.97
C LEU A 90 6.10 -2.59 -4.93
N PRO A 91 5.83 -3.60 -5.77
CA PRO A 91 6.78 -4.04 -6.79
C PRO A 91 6.98 -2.96 -7.86
N ALA A 92 8.14 -2.98 -8.49
CA ALA A 92 8.47 -2.05 -9.59
C ALA A 92 7.63 -2.33 -10.86
N LYS A 93 7.17 -3.57 -11.05
CA LYS A 93 6.42 -4.03 -12.23
C LYS A 93 5.29 -4.97 -11.80
N GLY A 94 4.34 -5.21 -12.72
CA GLY A 94 3.26 -6.20 -12.51
C GLY A 94 2.10 -5.69 -11.64
N MET A 95 1.88 -4.37 -11.61
CA MET A 95 0.70 -3.78 -10.96
C MET A 95 0.37 -2.41 -11.58
N CYS A 96 -0.80 -1.87 -11.24
CA CYS A 96 -1.15 -0.52 -11.66
C CYS A 96 -0.23 0.54 -11.04
N GLY A 97 -0.07 1.65 -11.75
CA GLY A 97 0.63 2.84 -11.24
C GLY A 97 -0.19 3.62 -10.21
N ILE A 98 0.47 4.58 -9.54
CA ILE A 98 -0.23 5.58 -8.74
C ILE A 98 -0.87 6.61 -9.67
N THR A 99 -2.15 6.42 -9.94
CA THR A 99 -2.94 7.23 -10.85
C THR A 99 -3.87 8.20 -10.10
N PRO A 100 -4.52 9.16 -10.77
CA PRO A 100 -5.57 9.98 -10.17
C PRO A 100 -6.71 9.17 -9.54
N THR A 101 -7.01 7.97 -10.10
CA THR A 101 -8.00 7.05 -9.52
C THR A 101 -7.55 6.53 -8.16
N VAL A 102 -6.27 6.12 -8.02
CA VAL A 102 -5.69 5.72 -6.73
C VAL A 102 -5.77 6.86 -5.71
N ALA A 103 -5.39 8.08 -6.11
CA ALA A 103 -5.48 9.24 -5.23
C ALA A 103 -6.92 9.49 -4.74
N LYS A 104 -7.89 9.40 -5.66
CA LYS A 104 -9.31 9.57 -5.32
C LYS A 104 -9.84 8.47 -4.39
N THR A 105 -9.59 7.21 -4.70
CA THR A 105 -10.13 6.06 -3.95
C THR A 105 -9.43 5.85 -2.60
N SER A 106 -8.19 6.31 -2.46
CA SER A 106 -7.48 6.31 -1.17
C SER A 106 -8.02 7.34 -0.16
N ALA A 107 -8.91 8.27 -0.59
CA ALA A 107 -9.55 9.28 0.27
C ALA A 107 -8.54 10.08 1.12
N GLY A 108 -7.42 10.49 0.52
CA GLY A 108 -6.35 11.26 1.16
C GLY A 108 -5.32 10.42 1.92
N ALA A 109 -5.49 9.09 1.99
CA ALA A 109 -4.50 8.21 2.61
C ALA A 109 -3.20 8.16 1.79
N LEU A 110 -3.27 8.31 0.47
CA LEU A 110 -2.10 8.32 -0.40
C LEU A 110 -1.04 9.34 0.04
N ASP A 111 -1.47 10.54 0.45
CA ASP A 111 -0.54 11.60 0.85
C ASP A 111 0.20 11.29 2.15
N LYS A 112 -0.45 10.56 3.05
CA LYS A 112 0.04 10.25 4.40
C LYS A 112 0.79 8.93 4.46
N MET A 113 0.41 7.96 3.63
CA MET A 113 1.03 6.63 3.63
C MET A 113 2.47 6.70 3.11
N ARG A 114 3.37 6.10 3.85
CA ARG A 114 4.76 5.87 3.43
C ARG A 114 4.77 4.71 2.44
N ILE A 115 5.10 4.98 1.19
CA ILE A 115 5.13 3.99 0.12
C ILE A 115 6.53 3.92 -0.44
N CYS A 116 7.08 2.72 -0.50
CA CYS A 116 8.37 2.44 -1.10
C CYS A 116 8.21 1.47 -2.27
N ARG A 117 8.93 1.74 -3.33
CA ARG A 117 9.03 0.85 -4.49
C ARG A 117 10.50 0.47 -4.66
N PRO A 118 10.97 -0.60 -3.97
CA PRO A 118 12.36 -1.03 -4.06
C PRO A 118 12.68 -1.54 -5.47
N GLU A 119 13.93 -1.42 -5.87
CA GLU A 119 14.40 -1.96 -7.17
C GLU A 119 14.27 -3.48 -7.22
N ASN A 120 14.54 -4.14 -6.09
CA ASN A 120 14.41 -5.59 -5.92
C ASN A 120 13.60 -5.93 -4.67
N LEU A 121 12.29 -6.15 -4.84
CA LEU A 121 11.39 -6.47 -3.74
C LEU A 121 11.75 -7.78 -3.04
N GLU A 122 12.24 -8.78 -3.79
CA GLU A 122 12.65 -10.07 -3.23
C GLU A 122 13.84 -9.90 -2.27
N ALA A 123 14.86 -9.15 -2.68
CA ALA A 123 16.01 -8.83 -1.83
C ALA A 123 15.59 -8.04 -0.59
N THR A 124 14.73 -7.04 -0.74
CA THR A 124 14.21 -6.24 0.37
C THR A 124 13.48 -7.09 1.42
N ILE A 125 12.63 -8.03 0.99
CA ILE A 125 11.94 -8.94 1.92
C ILE A 125 12.96 -9.86 2.62
N SER A 126 13.98 -10.35 1.90
CA SER A 126 15.05 -11.17 2.46
C SER A 126 15.88 -10.42 3.51
N GLU A 127 16.19 -9.14 3.29
CA GLU A 127 16.86 -8.28 4.26
C GLU A 127 16.01 -8.08 5.52
N LEU A 128 14.73 -7.78 5.38
CA LEU A 128 13.79 -7.66 6.50
C LEU A 128 13.69 -8.96 7.30
N ARG A 129 13.59 -10.11 6.63
CA ARG A 129 13.58 -11.43 7.27
C ARG A 129 14.87 -11.68 8.06
N THR A 130 16.02 -11.36 7.48
CA THR A 130 17.33 -11.46 8.15
C THR A 130 17.43 -10.54 9.37
N ALA A 131 16.81 -9.35 9.30
CA ALA A 131 16.68 -8.42 10.43
C ALA A 131 15.72 -8.89 11.52
N GLY A 132 14.99 -10.03 11.29
CA GLY A 132 14.14 -10.70 12.26
C GLY A 132 12.65 -10.35 12.15
N TYR A 133 12.22 -9.84 11.02
CA TYR A 133 10.78 -9.73 10.71
C TYR A 133 10.20 -11.11 10.44
N GLN A 134 9.01 -11.34 10.97
CA GLN A 134 8.16 -12.45 10.62
C GLN A 134 7.48 -12.12 9.27
N VAL A 135 7.72 -12.92 8.25
CA VAL A 135 7.14 -12.73 6.92
C VAL A 135 5.91 -13.62 6.77
N LEU A 136 4.77 -13.01 6.56
CA LEU A 136 3.47 -13.67 6.48
C LEU A 136 2.81 -13.36 5.13
N GLY A 137 2.16 -14.35 4.56
CA GLY A 137 1.37 -14.18 3.35
C GLY A 137 -0.12 -14.39 3.63
N LEU A 138 -0.99 -13.69 2.92
CA LEU A 138 -2.43 -13.93 2.94
C LEU A 138 -2.85 -14.68 1.68
N ASP A 139 -3.51 -15.83 1.88
CA ASP A 139 -4.05 -16.65 0.80
C ASP A 139 -5.31 -17.37 1.32
N ALA A 140 -6.30 -17.58 0.47
CA ALA A 140 -7.50 -18.32 0.83
C ALA A 140 -7.24 -19.83 0.93
N ASP A 141 -6.27 -20.31 0.14
CA ASP A 141 -5.94 -21.74 0.03
C ASP A 141 -4.92 -22.17 1.10
N THR A 142 -5.32 -22.10 2.37
CA THR A 142 -4.54 -22.57 3.53
C THR A 142 -5.46 -22.90 4.69
N GLU A 143 -5.02 -23.80 5.57
CA GLU A 143 -5.76 -24.18 6.79
C GLU A 143 -5.50 -23.23 7.97
N THR A 144 -4.41 -22.46 7.94
CA THR A 144 -4.00 -21.62 9.06
C THR A 144 -4.78 -20.31 9.08
N ASN A 145 -5.60 -20.08 10.10
CA ASN A 145 -6.37 -18.87 10.25
C ASN A 145 -5.52 -17.71 10.78
N LEU A 146 -5.78 -16.50 10.27
CA LEU A 146 -5.22 -15.26 10.81
C LEU A 146 -5.68 -15.03 12.27
N ALA A 147 -6.94 -15.35 12.57
CA ALA A 147 -7.48 -15.22 13.91
C ALA A 147 -6.81 -16.23 14.86
N GLY A 148 -6.22 -15.73 15.94
CA GLY A 148 -5.50 -16.56 16.93
C GLY A 148 -4.05 -16.88 16.54
N TYR A 149 -3.55 -16.36 15.43
CA TYR A 149 -2.13 -16.48 15.07
C TYR A 149 -1.26 -15.57 15.93
N GLU A 150 -0.12 -16.06 16.40
CA GLU A 150 0.82 -15.29 17.21
C GLU A 150 1.76 -14.47 16.33
N PHE A 151 1.68 -13.15 16.45
CA PHE A 151 2.49 -12.21 15.68
C PHE A 151 3.72 -11.78 16.48
N SER A 152 4.84 -11.62 15.77
CA SER A 152 6.00 -10.94 16.34
C SER A 152 5.79 -9.42 16.39
N ASN A 153 6.69 -8.69 17.07
CA ASN A 153 6.65 -7.23 17.06
C ASN A 153 7.00 -6.62 15.68
N GLN A 154 7.72 -7.37 14.85
CA GLN A 154 8.10 -6.93 13.51
C GLN A 154 7.47 -7.89 12.50
N VAL A 155 6.57 -7.38 11.68
CA VAL A 155 5.81 -8.19 10.71
C VAL A 155 5.91 -7.58 9.31
N VAL A 156 6.13 -8.44 8.33
CA VAL A 156 5.89 -8.18 6.91
C VAL A 156 4.66 -8.98 6.51
N LEU A 157 3.59 -8.33 6.08
CA LEU A 157 2.36 -8.96 5.62
C LEU A 157 2.21 -8.79 4.12
N ALA A 158 2.28 -9.88 3.37
CA ALA A 158 2.13 -9.88 1.93
C ALA A 158 0.68 -10.21 1.51
N VAL A 159 0.16 -9.39 0.62
CA VAL A 159 -1.19 -9.52 0.01
C VAL A 159 -1.02 -9.56 -1.50
N GLY A 160 -1.67 -10.50 -2.15
CA GLY A 160 -1.72 -10.63 -3.61
C GLY A 160 -2.97 -10.03 -4.22
N GLY A 161 -2.97 -9.90 -5.55
CA GLY A 161 -4.17 -9.60 -6.33
C GLY A 161 -5.16 -10.76 -6.37
N GLU A 162 -6.39 -10.48 -6.80
CA GLU A 162 -7.53 -11.42 -6.78
C GLU A 162 -7.28 -12.68 -7.61
N ASP A 163 -6.67 -12.53 -8.80
CA ASP A 163 -6.50 -13.66 -9.74
C ASP A 163 -5.23 -14.49 -9.50
N VAL A 164 -4.13 -13.85 -9.12
CA VAL A 164 -2.79 -14.47 -9.10
C VAL A 164 -2.31 -14.74 -7.67
N GLY A 165 -2.89 -14.04 -6.67
CA GLY A 165 -2.46 -14.14 -5.29
C GLY A 165 -1.03 -13.62 -5.07
N ILE A 166 -0.34 -14.19 -4.10
CA ILE A 166 1.04 -13.83 -3.74
C ILE A 166 2.02 -14.49 -4.71
N PRO A 167 2.97 -13.72 -5.31
CA PRO A 167 3.97 -14.28 -6.21
C PRO A 167 4.80 -15.38 -5.55
N PRO A 168 5.22 -16.43 -6.31
CA PRO A 168 5.97 -17.56 -5.76
C PRO A 168 7.27 -17.16 -5.03
N PHE A 169 7.96 -16.11 -5.46
CA PHE A 169 9.20 -15.66 -4.82
C PHE A 169 8.95 -15.06 -3.42
N ILE A 170 7.79 -14.43 -3.20
CA ILE A 170 7.38 -13.95 -1.86
C ILE A 170 6.90 -15.14 -1.02
N ARG A 171 6.06 -16.01 -1.61
CA ARG A 171 5.51 -17.19 -0.92
C ARG A 171 6.62 -18.07 -0.32
N LYS A 172 7.73 -18.24 -1.03
CA LYS A 172 8.92 -18.99 -0.55
C LYS A 172 9.62 -18.36 0.67
N GLN A 173 9.45 -17.06 0.87
CA GLN A 173 10.05 -16.35 1.99
C GLN A 173 9.11 -16.23 3.20
N CYS A 174 7.83 -16.60 3.04
CA CYS A 174 6.87 -16.55 4.13
C CYS A 174 7.17 -17.64 5.18
N ASP A 175 7.15 -17.23 6.44
CA ASP A 175 7.22 -18.14 7.60
C ASP A 175 5.89 -18.87 7.80
N ALA A 176 4.78 -18.24 7.40
CA ALA A 176 3.46 -18.84 7.32
C ALA A 176 2.60 -18.17 6.24
N ILE A 177 1.64 -18.95 5.72
CA ILE A 177 0.55 -18.46 4.89
C ILE A 177 -0.73 -18.56 5.71
N LEU A 178 -1.45 -17.44 5.80
CA LEU A 178 -2.62 -17.31 6.66
C LEU A 178 -3.86 -17.01 5.82
N ARG A 179 -5.02 -17.46 6.26
CA ARG A 179 -6.30 -17.07 5.65
C ARG A 179 -7.13 -16.21 6.58
N ILE A 180 -7.89 -15.31 6.00
CA ILE A 180 -8.99 -14.63 6.68
C ILE A 180 -10.19 -15.55 6.59
N PRO A 181 -10.76 -16.05 7.73
CA PRO A 181 -11.92 -16.92 7.67
C PRO A 181 -13.12 -16.14 7.14
N MET A 182 -13.68 -16.60 6.03
CA MET A 182 -14.85 -16.03 5.38
C MET A 182 -15.99 -17.04 5.38
N LYS A 183 -17.23 -16.56 5.34
CA LYS A 183 -18.40 -17.41 5.15
C LYS A 183 -18.39 -17.96 3.71
N PRO A 184 -18.88 -19.21 3.49
CA PRO A 184 -18.90 -19.82 2.16
C PRO A 184 -19.61 -19.00 1.08
N GLU A 185 -20.60 -18.19 1.48
CA GLU A 185 -21.38 -17.35 0.56
C GLU A 185 -20.64 -16.05 0.14
N ALA A 186 -19.41 -15.81 0.63
CA ALA A 186 -18.62 -14.62 0.36
C ALA A 186 -17.56 -14.83 -0.74
N HIS A 187 -17.63 -15.95 -1.47
CA HIS A 187 -16.74 -16.29 -2.59
C HIS A 187 -17.41 -16.04 -3.94
#